data_fdb5ddcad4fd6d992837deee7f999901
#
_entry.id   fdb5ddcad4fd6d992837deee7f999901
#
_cell.length_a   1.000
_cell.length_b   1.000
_cell.length_c   1.000
_cell.angle_alpha   90.00
_cell.angle_beta   90.00
_cell.angle_gamma   90.00
#
_symmetry.space_group_name_H-M   'P 1'
#
loop_
_entity.id
_entity.type
_entity.pdbx_description
1 polymer ?
#
loop_
_entity_poly.entity_id
_entity_poly.type
_entity_poly.pdbx_seq_one_letter_code
_entity_poly.pdbx_strand_id
1 'polypeptide(L)'
;MSEHHQFGRSDLPPEQQRALKKAVRWEYFTIGYTAITITVVAFVVGNSQAMRTAWIEDMLSLIPQIAFLIALVFVRRKPTVNHPYGMHRAMGVGHLVAGVALLAVGLNLAFEAVTGLVKAEHPTIGTVNLFGHTIWLGWLMVAVMTVIVIGPVFLYGPAKAKLAPVLHNKLLYADADMA
;
A
#
# COMPACT_ATOMS: atom_id res chain seq x y z
N MET A 1 -4.30 2.24 -48.09
CA MET A 1 -4.99 2.10 -46.78
C MET A 1 -4.47 0.83 -46.14
N SER A 2 -3.47 0.92 -45.31
CA SER A 2 -2.89 -0.22 -44.59
C SER A 2 -3.72 -0.47 -43.34
N GLU A 3 -4.51 -1.54 -43.38
CA GLU A 3 -5.15 -2.07 -42.15
C GLU A 3 -4.05 -2.49 -41.17
N HIS A 4 -3.87 -1.70 -40.15
CA HIS A 4 -3.07 -2.10 -39.02
C HIS A 4 -3.79 -3.25 -38.30
N HIS A 5 -3.41 -4.48 -38.62
CA HIS A 5 -3.78 -5.64 -37.82
C HIS A 5 -3.27 -5.43 -36.39
N GLN A 6 -4.13 -4.99 -35.52
CA GLN A 6 -3.85 -4.99 -34.07
C GLN A 6 -3.88 -6.43 -33.59
N PHE A 7 -2.70 -7.01 -33.38
CA PHE A 7 -2.56 -8.28 -32.70
C PHE A 7 -2.80 -8.09 -31.19
N GLY A 8 -3.87 -8.69 -30.70
CA GLY A 8 -4.24 -8.69 -29.28
C GLY A 8 -5.51 -7.90 -28.98
N ARG A 9 -6.37 -8.43 -28.11
CA ARG A 9 -7.55 -7.72 -27.61
C ARG A 9 -7.07 -6.56 -26.73
N SER A 10 -7.19 -5.35 -27.21
CA SER A 10 -6.90 -4.12 -26.46
C SER A 10 -8.04 -3.75 -25.51
N ASP A 11 -9.22 -4.34 -25.66
CA ASP A 11 -10.42 -3.99 -24.92
C ASP A 11 -10.76 -5.06 -23.88
N LEU A 12 -10.70 -4.64 -22.62
CA LEU A 12 -11.19 -5.44 -21.50
C LEU A 12 -12.72 -5.61 -21.60
N PRO A 13 -13.27 -6.76 -21.19
CA PRO A 13 -14.71 -6.92 -21.04
C PRO A 13 -15.33 -5.77 -20.24
N PRO A 14 -16.56 -5.35 -20.52
CA PRO A 14 -17.17 -4.18 -19.89
C PRO A 14 -17.27 -4.29 -18.36
N GLU A 15 -17.37 -5.51 -17.84
CA GLU A 15 -17.36 -5.79 -16.41
C GLU A 15 -15.98 -5.49 -15.79
N GLN A 16 -14.91 -5.96 -16.43
CA GLN A 16 -13.54 -5.71 -15.98
C GLN A 16 -13.16 -4.23 -16.11
N GLN A 17 -13.66 -3.53 -17.13
CA GLN A 17 -13.44 -2.08 -17.23
C GLN A 17 -14.08 -1.30 -16.07
N ARG A 18 -15.30 -1.69 -15.66
CA ARG A 18 -15.99 -1.09 -14.51
C ARG A 18 -15.25 -1.40 -13.21
N ALA A 19 -14.80 -2.65 -13.03
CA ALA A 19 -14.02 -3.06 -11.88
C ALA A 19 -12.69 -2.30 -11.80
N LEU A 20 -12.00 -2.13 -12.93
CA LEU A 20 -10.75 -1.38 -13.01
C LEU A 20 -10.91 0.10 -12.64
N LYS A 21 -11.98 0.75 -13.12
CA LYS A 21 -12.28 2.14 -12.74
C LYS A 21 -12.55 2.27 -11.24
N LYS A 22 -13.25 1.30 -10.64
CA LYS A 22 -13.49 1.27 -9.19
C LYS A 22 -12.18 1.03 -8.43
N ALA A 23 -11.36 0.07 -8.87
CA ALA A 23 -10.07 -0.22 -8.25
C ALA A 23 -9.16 1.02 -8.23
N VAL A 24 -8.99 1.69 -9.38
CA VAL A 24 -8.18 2.92 -9.48
C VAL A 24 -8.70 4.02 -8.53
N ARG A 25 -10.02 4.17 -8.41
CA ARG A 25 -10.59 5.16 -7.48
C ARG A 25 -10.30 4.80 -6.02
N TRP A 26 -10.38 3.54 -5.66
CA TRP A 26 -10.01 3.06 -4.34
C TRP A 26 -8.52 3.23 -4.06
N GLU A 27 -7.63 2.99 -5.06
CA GLU A 27 -6.20 3.23 -4.89
C GLU A 27 -5.87 4.69 -4.57
N TYR A 28 -6.46 5.64 -5.32
CA TYR A 28 -6.27 7.06 -5.00
C TYR A 28 -6.80 7.44 -3.62
N PHE A 29 -7.95 6.87 -3.24
CA PHE A 29 -8.50 7.09 -1.90
C PHE A 29 -7.56 6.53 -0.82
N THR A 30 -7.07 5.32 -1.00
CA THR A 30 -6.17 4.66 -0.04
C THR A 30 -4.85 5.40 0.07
N ILE A 31 -4.23 5.80 -1.06
CA ILE A 31 -2.99 6.59 -1.04
C ILE A 31 -3.19 7.90 -0.25
N GLY A 32 -4.30 8.60 -0.49
CA GLY A 32 -4.63 9.81 0.27
C GLY A 32 -4.83 9.54 1.77
N TYR A 33 -5.55 8.49 2.10
CA TYR A 33 -5.78 8.04 3.47
C TYR A 33 -4.45 7.68 4.15
N THR A 34 -3.63 6.82 3.52
CA THR A 34 -2.33 6.39 4.05
C THR A 34 -1.36 7.57 4.20
N ALA A 35 -1.36 8.53 3.28
CA ALA A 35 -0.55 9.73 3.44
C ALA A 35 -0.94 10.56 4.67
N ILE A 36 -2.24 10.65 4.97
CA ILE A 36 -2.74 11.31 6.18
C ILE A 36 -2.33 10.51 7.42
N THR A 37 -2.50 9.18 7.42
CA THR A 37 -2.15 8.33 8.57
C THR A 37 -0.66 8.37 8.86
N ILE A 38 0.20 8.27 7.84
CA ILE A 38 1.66 8.41 7.99
C ILE A 38 2.01 9.75 8.66
N THR A 39 1.37 10.83 8.24
CA THR A 39 1.62 12.15 8.81
C THR A 39 1.17 12.21 10.29
N VAL A 40 -0.02 11.71 10.59
CA VAL A 40 -0.55 11.69 11.96
C VAL A 40 0.32 10.83 12.88
N VAL A 41 0.66 9.63 12.42
CA VAL A 41 1.51 8.71 13.21
C VAL A 41 2.90 9.30 13.44
N ALA A 42 3.48 10.00 12.45
CA ALA A 42 4.78 10.67 12.62
C ALA A 42 4.82 11.65 13.80
N PHE A 43 3.71 12.34 14.11
CA PHE A 43 3.60 13.21 15.27
C PHE A 43 3.46 12.47 16.60
N VAL A 44 3.01 11.23 16.59
CA VAL A 44 2.68 10.45 17.77
C VAL A 44 3.70 9.34 18.05
N VAL A 45 4.55 9.03 17.08
CA VAL A 45 5.49 7.90 17.13
C VAL A 45 6.43 7.95 18.34
N GLY A 46 6.90 9.13 18.74
CA GLY A 46 7.79 9.30 19.89
C GLY A 46 8.96 8.31 19.86
N ASN A 47 9.30 7.73 21.03
CA ASN A 47 10.35 6.71 21.19
C ASN A 47 9.80 5.27 21.20
N SER A 48 8.52 5.06 20.87
CA SER A 48 7.92 3.74 20.84
C SER A 48 8.40 2.94 19.62
N GLN A 49 9.05 1.82 19.85
CA GLN A 49 9.50 0.91 18.79
C GLN A 49 8.31 0.35 18.00
N ALA A 50 7.23 -0.03 18.68
CA ALA A 50 6.01 -0.54 18.03
C ALA A 50 5.37 0.50 17.10
N MET A 51 5.29 1.77 17.53
CA MET A 51 4.76 2.84 16.69
C MET A 51 5.67 3.16 15.51
N ARG A 52 6.99 3.09 15.70
CA ARG A 52 7.96 3.25 14.61
C ARG A 52 7.82 2.14 13.57
N THR A 53 7.65 0.90 14.00
CA THR A 53 7.41 -0.23 13.11
C THR A 53 6.11 -0.05 12.33
N ALA A 54 5.00 0.31 12.99
CA ALA A 54 3.73 0.60 12.35
C ALA A 54 3.84 1.75 11.32
N TRP A 55 4.57 2.80 11.64
CA TRP A 55 4.81 3.92 10.73
C TRP A 55 5.58 3.49 9.47
N ILE A 56 6.61 2.64 9.63
CA ILE A 56 7.36 2.08 8.50
C ILE A 56 6.46 1.16 7.67
N GLU A 57 5.63 0.35 8.31
CA GLU A 57 4.65 -0.53 7.65
C GLU A 57 3.64 0.27 6.81
N ASP A 58 3.11 1.36 7.35
CA ASP A 58 2.24 2.29 6.62
C ASP A 58 2.93 2.88 5.38
N MET A 59 4.20 3.29 5.50
CA MET A 59 4.98 3.75 4.34
C MET A 59 5.14 2.66 3.28
N LEU A 60 5.36 1.44 3.71
CA LEU A 60 5.53 0.29 2.82
C LEU A 60 4.26 -0.09 2.09
N SER A 61 3.11 0.07 2.73
CA SER A 61 1.81 -0.20 2.13
C SER A 61 1.55 0.67 0.89
N LEU A 62 2.25 1.79 0.72
CA LEU A 62 2.19 2.62 -0.49
C LEU A 62 2.86 1.95 -1.70
N ILE A 63 3.83 1.04 -1.51
CA ILE A 63 4.60 0.45 -2.60
C ILE A 63 3.72 -0.35 -3.57
N PRO A 64 2.88 -1.32 -3.13
CA PRO A 64 1.97 -2.03 -4.01
C PRO A 64 0.99 -1.12 -4.75
N GLN A 65 0.47 -0.10 -4.05
CA GLN A 65 -0.49 0.85 -4.61
C GLN A 65 0.13 1.70 -5.73
N ILE A 66 1.31 2.25 -5.48
CA ILE A 66 2.06 3.04 -6.46
C ILE A 66 2.50 2.15 -7.63
N ALA A 67 3.00 0.94 -7.36
CA ALA A 67 3.41 -0.01 -8.38
C ALA A 67 2.23 -0.39 -9.30
N PHE A 68 1.03 -0.60 -8.73
CA PHE A 68 -0.19 -0.85 -9.49
C PHE A 68 -0.54 0.30 -10.43
N LEU A 69 -0.55 1.54 -9.92
CA LEU A 69 -0.87 2.72 -10.73
C LEU A 69 0.16 2.95 -11.84
N ILE A 70 1.45 2.81 -11.54
CA ILE A 70 2.52 2.94 -12.53
C ILE A 70 2.38 1.85 -13.61
N ALA A 71 2.23 0.58 -13.21
CA ALA A 71 2.05 -0.52 -14.14
C ALA A 71 0.84 -0.31 -15.04
N LEU A 72 -0.27 0.20 -14.50
CA LEU A 72 -1.48 0.50 -15.24
C LEU A 72 -1.25 1.59 -16.31
N VAL A 73 -0.46 2.61 -16.01
CA VAL A 73 -0.07 3.66 -16.99
C VAL A 73 0.68 3.03 -18.17
N PHE A 74 1.62 2.13 -17.90
CA PHE A 74 2.38 1.46 -18.97
C PHE A 74 1.50 0.50 -19.77
N VAL A 75 0.66 -0.29 -19.14
CA VAL A 75 -0.26 -1.23 -19.82
C VAL A 75 -1.24 -0.51 -20.74
N ARG A 76 -1.67 0.70 -20.38
CA ARG A 76 -2.59 1.51 -21.19
C ARG A 76 -1.93 2.20 -22.38
N ARG A 77 -0.60 2.18 -22.50
CA ARG A 77 0.10 2.77 -23.65
C ARG A 77 -0.18 1.94 -24.90
N LYS A 78 -0.45 2.63 -26.02
CA LYS A 78 -0.65 1.98 -27.32
C LYS A 78 0.62 1.26 -27.75
N PRO A 79 0.51 0.14 -28.49
CA PRO A 79 1.64 -0.52 -29.10
C PRO A 79 2.47 0.47 -29.93
N THR A 80 3.79 0.33 -29.87
CA THR A 80 4.76 1.14 -30.61
C THR A 80 5.61 0.22 -31.49
N VAL A 81 6.37 0.79 -32.43
CA VAL A 81 7.28 0.03 -33.30
C VAL A 81 8.26 -0.84 -32.50
N ASN A 82 8.73 -0.33 -31.36
CA ASN A 82 9.65 -1.05 -30.47
C ASN A 82 8.92 -2.05 -29.54
N HIS A 83 7.61 -1.91 -29.36
CA HIS A 83 6.79 -2.76 -28.51
C HIS A 83 5.48 -3.11 -29.23
N PRO A 84 5.54 -3.93 -30.28
CA PRO A 84 4.38 -4.19 -31.14
C PRO A 84 3.24 -4.93 -30.43
N TYR A 85 3.56 -5.68 -29.36
CA TYR A 85 2.58 -6.39 -28.53
C TYR A 85 2.10 -5.57 -27.32
N GLY A 86 2.50 -4.28 -27.22
CA GLY A 86 2.20 -3.45 -26.06
C GLY A 86 3.07 -3.78 -24.83
N MET A 87 2.76 -3.14 -23.69
CA MET A 87 3.54 -3.30 -22.45
C MET A 87 2.77 -4.09 -21.37
N HIS A 88 2.02 -5.13 -21.76
CA HIS A 88 1.22 -5.93 -20.81
C HIS A 88 2.05 -6.58 -19.70
N ARG A 89 3.34 -6.86 -19.96
CA ARG A 89 4.28 -7.39 -18.95
C ARG A 89 4.66 -6.38 -17.86
N ALA A 90 4.36 -5.10 -18.03
CA ALA A 90 4.63 -4.08 -17.00
C ALA A 90 3.93 -4.39 -15.67
N MET A 91 2.77 -5.04 -15.71
CA MET A 91 2.08 -5.49 -14.50
C MET A 91 2.91 -6.53 -13.74
N GLY A 92 3.54 -7.50 -14.45
CA GLY A 92 4.43 -8.49 -13.85
C GLY A 92 5.68 -7.86 -13.23
N VAL A 93 6.27 -6.85 -13.88
CA VAL A 93 7.40 -6.09 -13.33
C VAL A 93 6.97 -5.34 -12.07
N GLY A 94 5.79 -4.72 -12.07
CA GLY A 94 5.23 -4.08 -10.88
C GLY A 94 5.08 -5.04 -9.70
N HIS A 95 4.59 -6.26 -9.94
CA HIS A 95 4.52 -7.31 -8.92
C HIS A 95 5.89 -7.69 -8.37
N LEU A 96 6.89 -7.86 -9.25
CA LEU A 96 8.24 -8.21 -8.84
C LEU A 96 8.86 -7.11 -7.98
N VAL A 97 8.77 -5.85 -8.42
CA VAL A 97 9.31 -4.70 -7.69
C VAL A 97 8.66 -4.58 -6.31
N ALA A 98 7.34 -4.65 -6.25
CA ALA A 98 6.60 -4.59 -4.98
C ALA A 98 6.99 -5.76 -4.05
N GLY A 99 7.04 -6.99 -4.57
CA GLY A 99 7.41 -8.18 -3.79
C GLY A 99 8.83 -8.11 -3.25
N VAL A 100 9.80 -7.69 -4.05
CA VAL A 100 11.21 -7.52 -3.61
C VAL A 100 11.34 -6.43 -2.56
N ALA A 101 10.67 -5.29 -2.76
CA ALA A 101 10.70 -4.20 -1.80
C ALA A 101 10.09 -4.62 -0.45
N LEU A 102 8.90 -5.25 -0.46
CA LEU A 102 8.26 -5.75 0.75
C LEU A 102 9.10 -6.79 1.47
N LEU A 103 9.72 -7.73 0.73
CA LEU A 103 10.60 -8.73 1.30
C LEU A 103 11.83 -8.11 1.96
N ALA A 104 12.50 -7.16 1.28
CA ALA A 104 13.69 -6.50 1.81
C ALA A 104 13.42 -5.77 3.11
N VAL A 105 12.30 -5.04 3.18
CA VAL A 105 11.96 -4.29 4.40
C VAL A 105 11.42 -5.22 5.48
N GLY A 106 10.61 -6.23 5.14
CA GLY A 106 10.15 -7.24 6.10
C GLY A 106 11.32 -7.95 6.78
N LEU A 107 12.36 -8.31 6.02
CA LEU A 107 13.59 -8.89 6.58
C LEU A 107 14.35 -7.89 7.48
N ASN A 108 14.42 -6.63 7.09
CA ASN A 108 15.05 -5.59 7.91
C ASN A 108 14.33 -5.40 9.24
N LEU A 109 12.99 -5.28 9.22
CA LEU A 109 12.18 -5.16 10.44
C LEU A 109 12.29 -6.40 11.33
N ALA A 110 12.30 -7.60 10.74
CA ALA A 110 12.50 -8.83 11.50
C ALA A 110 13.88 -8.87 12.18
N PHE A 111 14.92 -8.45 11.47
CA PHE A 111 16.28 -8.36 12.01
C PHE A 111 16.36 -7.32 13.15
N GLU A 112 15.75 -6.14 12.99
CA GLU A 112 15.67 -5.11 14.03
C GLU A 112 14.92 -5.62 15.27
N ALA A 113 13.78 -6.29 15.08
CA ALA A 113 13.01 -6.89 16.17
C ALA A 113 13.81 -7.94 16.95
N VAL A 114 14.48 -8.86 16.26
CA VAL A 114 15.30 -9.90 16.90
C VAL A 114 16.48 -9.28 17.66
N THR A 115 17.17 -8.31 17.05
CA THR A 115 18.31 -7.64 17.72
C THR A 115 17.86 -6.82 18.93
N GLY A 116 16.71 -6.16 18.88
CA GLY A 116 16.11 -5.45 20.02
C GLY A 116 15.77 -6.39 21.18
N LEU A 117 15.21 -7.56 20.87
CA LEU A 117 14.94 -8.59 21.88
C LEU A 117 16.22 -9.13 22.53
N VAL A 118 17.26 -9.43 21.74
CA VAL A 118 18.53 -9.93 22.26
C VAL A 118 19.24 -8.91 23.13
N LYS A 119 19.16 -7.62 22.78
CA LYS A 119 19.74 -6.54 23.56
C LYS A 119 18.89 -6.14 24.78
N ALA A 120 17.72 -6.75 24.97
CA ALA A 120 16.74 -6.40 26.00
C ALA A 120 16.44 -4.89 26.06
N GLU A 121 16.31 -4.27 24.89
CA GLU A 121 16.00 -2.84 24.81
C GLU A 121 14.59 -2.59 25.35
N HIS A 122 14.48 -1.71 26.36
CA HIS A 122 13.22 -1.29 26.94
C HIS A 122 12.94 0.16 26.54
N PRO A 123 12.28 0.39 25.36
CA PRO A 123 11.95 1.74 24.96
C PRO A 123 10.95 2.36 25.93
N THR A 124 11.32 3.51 26.53
CA THR A 124 10.44 4.26 27.43
C THR A 124 9.46 5.09 26.59
N ILE A 125 8.16 4.88 26.86
CA ILE A 125 7.11 5.71 26.28
C ILE A 125 7.05 7.01 27.11
N GLY A 126 7.32 8.14 26.46
CA GLY A 126 7.32 9.45 27.10
C GLY A 126 5.92 9.95 27.51
N THR A 127 5.89 11.11 28.15
CA THR A 127 4.66 11.87 28.45
C THR A 127 4.60 13.13 27.63
N VAL A 128 3.41 13.57 27.23
CA VAL A 128 3.15 14.84 26.53
C VAL A 128 2.26 15.72 27.40
N ASN A 129 2.60 17.00 27.50
CA ASN A 129 1.75 18.00 28.13
C ASN A 129 0.72 18.51 27.11
N LEU A 130 -0.53 18.09 27.28
CA LEU A 130 -1.66 18.55 26.48
C LEU A 130 -2.58 19.40 27.37
N PHE A 131 -2.80 20.67 27.03
CA PHE A 131 -3.68 21.58 27.76
C PHE A 131 -3.38 21.67 29.28
N GLY A 132 -2.10 21.60 29.69
CA GLY A 132 -1.71 21.69 31.10
C GLY A 132 -1.80 20.38 31.88
N HIS A 133 -2.21 19.28 31.25
CA HIS A 133 -2.20 17.95 31.85
C HIS A 133 -1.11 17.07 31.23
N THR A 134 -0.33 16.39 32.07
CA THR A 134 0.63 15.38 31.63
C THR A 134 -0.11 14.09 31.28
N ILE A 135 -0.19 13.78 30.00
CA ILE A 135 -0.80 12.54 29.49
C ILE A 135 0.31 11.59 29.07
N TRP A 136 0.18 10.33 29.46
CA TRP A 136 1.07 9.30 28.98
C TRP A 136 0.85 9.09 27.47
N LEU A 137 1.92 9.21 26.69
CA LEU A 137 1.85 9.15 25.22
C LEU A 137 1.25 7.82 24.73
N GLY A 138 1.36 6.75 25.51
CA GLY A 138 0.75 5.46 25.18
C GLY A 138 -0.76 5.51 24.96
N TRP A 139 -1.52 6.28 25.76
CA TRP A 139 -2.95 6.43 25.55
C TRP A 139 -3.28 7.15 24.23
N LEU A 140 -2.49 8.18 23.91
CA LEU A 140 -2.65 8.90 22.62
C LEU A 140 -2.33 7.98 21.44
N MET A 141 -1.28 7.17 21.54
CA MET A 141 -0.91 6.17 20.52
C MET A 141 -2.06 5.17 20.30
N VAL A 142 -2.62 4.60 21.36
CA VAL A 142 -3.73 3.64 21.27
C VAL A 142 -4.96 4.30 20.63
N ALA A 143 -5.31 5.51 21.04
CA ALA A 143 -6.45 6.23 20.48
C ALA A 143 -6.28 6.51 18.97
N VAL A 144 -5.09 7.01 18.58
CA VAL A 144 -4.77 7.30 17.16
C VAL A 144 -4.81 6.02 16.33
N MET A 145 -4.17 4.93 16.78
CA MET A 145 -4.14 3.67 16.04
C MET A 145 -5.54 3.05 15.94
N THR A 146 -6.37 3.14 17.00
CA THR A 146 -7.75 2.64 16.94
C THR A 146 -8.56 3.35 15.86
N VAL A 147 -8.41 4.67 15.73
CA VAL A 147 -9.10 5.44 14.69
C VAL A 147 -8.58 5.11 13.29
N ILE A 148 -7.26 4.98 13.14
CA ILE A 148 -6.62 4.67 11.85
C ILE A 148 -7.03 3.29 11.32
N VAL A 149 -7.17 2.29 12.16
CA VAL A 149 -7.53 0.91 11.75
C VAL A 149 -8.96 0.82 11.17
N ILE A 150 -9.85 1.77 11.50
CA ILE A 150 -11.23 1.76 10.98
C ILE A 150 -11.27 1.82 9.44
N GLY A 151 -10.42 2.62 8.82
CA GLY A 151 -10.36 2.77 7.36
C GLY A 151 -10.04 1.45 6.62
N PRO A 152 -8.89 0.83 6.89
CA PRO A 152 -8.49 -0.43 6.29
C PRO A 152 -9.52 -1.55 6.52
N VAL A 153 -9.87 -1.80 7.76
CA VAL A 153 -10.70 -2.95 8.15
C VAL A 153 -12.13 -2.86 7.63
N PHE A 154 -12.75 -1.68 7.67
CA PHE A 154 -14.18 -1.56 7.37
C PHE A 154 -14.50 -0.91 6.03
N LEU A 155 -13.60 -0.10 5.48
CA LEU A 155 -13.87 0.66 4.26
C LEU A 155 -13.20 0.05 3.03
N TYR A 156 -11.89 0.18 2.89
CA TYR A 156 -11.24 -0.13 1.62
C TYR A 156 -10.68 -1.54 1.50
N GLY A 157 -10.30 -2.20 2.58
CA GLY A 157 -9.83 -3.58 2.55
C GLY A 157 -10.87 -4.52 1.92
N PRO A 158 -12.09 -4.62 2.48
CA PRO A 158 -13.14 -5.45 1.91
C PRO A 158 -13.56 -5.04 0.49
N ALA A 159 -13.50 -3.74 0.17
CA ALA A 159 -13.82 -3.25 -1.16
C ALA A 159 -12.80 -3.71 -2.22
N LYS A 160 -11.50 -3.64 -1.90
CA LYS A 160 -10.41 -4.11 -2.75
C LYS A 160 -10.39 -5.62 -2.88
N ALA A 161 -10.59 -6.35 -1.78
CA ALA A 161 -10.66 -7.81 -1.77
C ALA A 161 -11.74 -8.35 -2.72
N LYS A 162 -12.88 -7.67 -2.85
CA LYS A 162 -13.94 -8.04 -3.81
C LYS A 162 -13.58 -7.73 -5.27
N LEU A 163 -12.72 -6.76 -5.53
CA LEU A 163 -12.33 -6.37 -6.89
C LEU A 163 -11.15 -7.17 -7.43
N ALA A 164 -10.27 -7.65 -6.55
CA ALA A 164 -9.07 -8.40 -6.89
C ALA A 164 -9.34 -9.66 -7.75
N PRO A 165 -10.30 -10.54 -7.42
CA PRO A 165 -10.60 -11.72 -8.23
C PRO A 165 -11.15 -11.37 -9.62
N VAL A 166 -11.97 -10.32 -9.73
CA VAL A 166 -12.55 -9.89 -11.01
C VAL A 166 -11.48 -9.41 -11.98
N LEU A 167 -10.44 -8.77 -11.45
CA LEU A 167 -9.32 -8.25 -12.23
C LEU A 167 -8.17 -9.25 -12.39
N HIS A 168 -8.20 -10.40 -11.70
CA HIS A 168 -7.09 -11.35 -11.62
C HIS A 168 -5.76 -10.69 -11.31
N ASN A 169 -5.77 -9.67 -10.44
CA ASN A 169 -4.61 -8.82 -10.18
C ASN A 169 -4.01 -9.11 -8.80
N LYS A 170 -2.79 -9.67 -8.80
CA LYS A 170 -2.07 -10.05 -7.58
C LYS A 170 -1.63 -8.86 -6.72
N LEU A 171 -1.35 -7.69 -7.34
CA LEU A 171 -1.01 -6.48 -6.57
C LEU A 171 -2.21 -6.00 -5.75
N LEU A 172 -3.41 -6.06 -6.32
CA LEU A 172 -4.62 -5.67 -5.62
C LEU A 172 -4.97 -6.64 -4.48
N TYR A 173 -4.63 -7.94 -4.62
CA TYR A 173 -4.71 -8.89 -3.52
C TYR A 173 -3.73 -8.55 -2.40
N ALA A 174 -2.46 -8.35 -2.74
CA ALA A 174 -1.44 -8.01 -1.74
C ALA A 174 -1.78 -6.72 -0.99
N ASP A 175 -2.29 -5.71 -1.69
CA ASP A 175 -2.71 -4.46 -1.08
C ASP A 175 -3.97 -4.62 -0.20
N ALA A 176 -4.91 -5.49 -0.59
CA ALA A 176 -6.08 -5.80 0.24
C ALA A 176 -5.72 -6.58 1.51
N ASP A 177 -4.71 -7.46 1.43
CA ASP A 177 -4.22 -8.26 2.58
C ASP A 177 -3.42 -7.41 3.58
N MET A 178 -2.83 -6.29 3.11
CA MET A 178 -2.11 -5.33 3.96
C MET A 178 -3.03 -4.29 4.61
N ALA A 179 -4.29 -4.23 4.23
CA ALA A 179 -5.28 -3.30 4.77
C ALA A 179 -5.99 -3.89 5.99
#